data_a7b83307ef023ec0e9c745c8a8baa63e
#
_entry.id   a7b83307ef023ec0e9c745c8a8baa63e
#
_cell.length_a   1.000
_cell.length_b   1.000
_cell.length_c   1.000
_cell.angle_alpha   90.00
_cell.angle_beta   90.00
_cell.angle_gamma   90.00
#
_symmetry.space_group_name_H-M   'P 1'
#
loop_
_entity.id
_entity.type
_entity.pdbx_description
1 polymer ?
#
loop_
_entity_poly.entity_id
_entity_poly.type
_entity_poly.pdbx_seq_one_letter_code
_entity_poly.pdbx_strand_id
1 'polypeptide(L)'
;MAHLWLLILLLMAICLWLRGRRPPSRRRGVIDALVPAYNEGPCLEDSLRNLLNNPYIARVICVDDGSTDETPEVLSRLQRESGGRLLAVHQRNTGKGGALMHALRHATAEQVFLTDADSWVRPDGDDLGYLLAEIERGADGVGGIPSSNLTGAGWLPRIRASVKQPMIMVKRGLQQLLGGAPFIISGACGMFRTEVLRRYGFSDRTKVEDLDLTWTLVANGLRVRQAHQCVVYPQECNSLREEWCRWRRWIVGYAVCMRLHWRLLFSRFGVFSMLPMVWVVLAGVFAWSVLGTQALVEHGGVHGLAVVLFPLQWLFIISLIGTYSAWKHRAPSLIPLSWLAVLYVGLAYLIWLVHGLRGFWTGREPLRDKPTRYRNVVD
;
A
#
# COMPACT_ATOMS: atom_id res chain seq x y z
N MET A 1 31.54 10.40 6.47
CA MET A 1 30.40 9.76 5.77
C MET A 1 29.21 9.51 6.68
N ALA A 2 29.36 8.95 7.90
CA ALA A 2 28.24 8.72 8.82
C ALA A 2 27.41 9.99 9.15
N HIS A 3 28.06 11.13 9.38
CA HIS A 3 27.39 12.41 9.68
C HIS A 3 26.56 12.95 8.51
N LEU A 4 26.97 12.70 7.27
CA LEU A 4 26.20 13.09 6.09
C LEU A 4 24.88 12.33 5.98
N TRP A 5 24.89 11.02 6.27
CA TRP A 5 23.67 10.20 6.29
C TRP A 5 22.71 10.64 7.40
N LEU A 6 23.22 10.95 8.59
CA LEU A 6 22.42 11.48 9.69
C LEU A 6 21.77 12.82 9.32
N LEU A 7 22.51 13.73 8.68
CA LEU A 7 21.99 15.01 8.21
C LEU A 7 20.88 14.81 7.16
N ILE A 8 21.11 13.92 6.19
CA ILE A 8 20.09 13.57 5.17
C ILE A 8 18.81 13.02 5.82
N LEU A 9 18.95 12.08 6.76
CA LEU A 9 17.81 11.51 7.49
C LEU A 9 17.06 12.58 8.30
N LEU A 10 17.79 13.50 8.95
CA LEU A 10 17.21 14.60 9.70
C LEU A 10 16.44 15.57 8.80
N LEU A 11 17.03 15.99 7.70
CA LEU A 11 16.38 16.86 6.71
C LEU A 11 15.13 16.21 6.14
N MET A 12 15.19 14.91 5.88
CA MET A 12 14.03 14.13 5.43
C MET A 12 12.93 14.05 6.49
N ALA A 13 13.30 13.80 7.75
CA ALA A 13 12.35 13.78 8.85
C ALA A 13 11.67 15.15 9.02
N ILE A 14 12.44 16.24 8.92
CA ILE A 14 11.92 17.62 8.94
C ILE A 14 10.97 17.88 7.77
N CYS A 15 11.33 17.48 6.54
CA CYS A 15 10.47 17.63 5.37
C CYS A 15 9.14 16.86 5.51
N LEU A 16 9.20 15.64 6.03
CA LEU A 16 7.99 14.82 6.28
C LEU A 16 7.15 15.43 7.40
N TRP A 17 7.77 15.96 8.45
CA TRP A 17 7.09 16.62 9.56
C TRP A 17 6.41 17.93 9.13
N LEU A 18 7.07 18.76 8.33
CA LEU A 18 6.48 19.99 7.77
C LEU A 18 5.28 19.69 6.86
N ARG A 19 5.35 18.62 6.05
CA ARG A 19 4.22 18.17 5.25
C ARG A 19 3.05 17.65 6.10
N GLY A 20 3.32 17.03 7.25
CA GLY A 20 2.30 16.58 8.21
C GLY A 20 1.52 17.71 8.89
N ARG A 21 1.92 18.97 8.74
CA ARG A 21 1.23 20.15 9.30
C ARG A 21 0.16 20.74 8.37
N ARG A 22 0.00 20.22 7.16
CA ARG A 22 -1.03 20.73 6.24
C ARG A 22 -2.41 20.35 6.74
N PRO A 23 -3.36 21.30 6.79
CA PRO A 23 -4.71 20.99 7.25
C PRO A 23 -5.47 20.11 6.24
N PRO A 24 -6.42 19.30 6.70
CA PRO A 24 -7.35 18.57 5.84
C PRO A 24 -8.32 19.54 5.15
N SER A 25 -8.95 19.06 4.07
CA SER A 25 -10.09 19.78 3.46
C SER A 25 -11.27 19.87 4.43
N ARG A 26 -12.00 20.98 4.36
CA ARG A 26 -13.23 21.17 5.13
C ARG A 26 -14.50 20.73 4.38
N ARG A 27 -14.38 20.40 3.08
CA ARG A 27 -15.51 19.95 2.28
C ARG A 27 -15.94 18.55 2.71
N ARG A 28 -17.24 18.36 2.95
CA ARG A 28 -17.84 17.10 3.39
C ARG A 28 -18.86 16.62 2.36
N GLY A 29 -19.10 15.30 2.29
CA GLY A 29 -20.12 14.71 1.41
C GLY A 29 -19.87 14.96 -0.08
N VAL A 30 -18.59 14.93 -0.52
CA VAL A 30 -18.21 15.28 -1.90
C VAL A 30 -17.44 14.17 -2.64
N ILE A 31 -17.32 12.98 -2.03
CA ILE A 31 -16.53 11.86 -2.53
C ILE A 31 -17.45 10.66 -2.77
N ASP A 32 -17.37 10.04 -3.94
CA ASP A 32 -17.91 8.70 -4.15
C ASP A 32 -16.85 7.65 -3.83
N ALA A 33 -17.14 6.70 -2.93
CA ALA A 33 -16.25 5.57 -2.62
C ALA A 33 -16.53 4.41 -3.58
N LEU A 34 -15.50 3.89 -4.25
CA LEU A 34 -15.60 2.75 -5.15
C LEU A 34 -15.02 1.51 -4.46
N VAL A 35 -15.86 0.49 -4.26
CA VAL A 35 -15.50 -0.73 -3.50
C VAL A 35 -15.74 -1.96 -4.38
N PRO A 36 -14.71 -2.62 -4.89
CA PRO A 36 -14.84 -3.91 -5.55
C PRO A 36 -14.95 -5.02 -4.50
N ALA A 37 -15.92 -5.89 -4.61
CA ALA A 37 -16.14 -7.02 -3.71
C ALA A 37 -16.17 -8.34 -4.49
N TYR A 38 -15.51 -9.37 -3.98
CA TYR A 38 -15.59 -10.74 -4.47
C TYR A 38 -15.38 -11.71 -3.32
N ASN A 39 -16.43 -12.41 -2.89
CA ASN A 39 -16.43 -13.28 -1.71
C ASN A 39 -15.89 -12.57 -0.45
N GLU A 40 -16.47 -11.45 -0.06
CA GLU A 40 -16.07 -10.60 1.06
C GLU A 40 -17.11 -10.60 2.19
N GLY A 41 -18.08 -11.53 2.15
CA GLY A 41 -19.19 -11.59 3.10
C GLY A 41 -18.80 -11.35 4.55
N PRO A 42 -17.77 -12.05 5.10
CA PRO A 42 -17.41 -11.93 6.52
C PRO A 42 -17.00 -10.53 6.99
N CYS A 43 -16.48 -9.66 6.10
CA CYS A 43 -15.96 -8.34 6.48
C CYS A 43 -16.66 -7.16 5.79
N LEU A 44 -17.48 -7.44 4.78
CA LEU A 44 -18.07 -6.42 3.91
C LEU A 44 -18.98 -5.45 4.65
N GLU A 45 -19.83 -5.95 5.54
CA GLU A 45 -20.78 -5.12 6.29
C GLU A 45 -20.06 -4.04 7.09
N ASP A 46 -19.05 -4.45 7.88
CA ASP A 46 -18.29 -3.53 8.73
C ASP A 46 -17.58 -2.46 7.90
N SER A 47 -16.99 -2.87 6.78
CA SER A 47 -16.30 -1.96 5.86
C SER A 47 -17.26 -0.94 5.23
N LEU A 48 -18.41 -1.39 4.72
CA LEU A 48 -19.38 -0.49 4.08
C LEU A 48 -20.03 0.46 5.09
N ARG A 49 -20.39 -0.02 6.29
CA ARG A 49 -20.91 0.84 7.36
C ARG A 49 -19.89 1.89 7.79
N ASN A 50 -18.61 1.52 7.86
CA ASN A 50 -17.52 2.45 8.15
C ASN A 50 -17.44 3.57 7.10
N LEU A 51 -17.52 3.23 5.81
CA LEU A 51 -17.53 4.23 4.73
C LEU A 51 -18.79 5.10 4.75
N LEU A 52 -19.97 4.52 4.95
CA LEU A 52 -21.23 5.25 5.01
C LEU A 52 -21.27 6.23 6.19
N ASN A 53 -20.59 5.94 7.28
CA ASN A 53 -20.48 6.82 8.45
C ASN A 53 -19.37 7.88 8.29
N ASN A 54 -18.55 7.82 7.25
CA ASN A 54 -17.49 8.81 7.04
C ASN A 54 -18.06 10.13 6.49
N PRO A 55 -17.76 11.27 7.12
CA PRO A 55 -18.37 12.55 6.75
C PRO A 55 -17.94 13.09 5.38
N TYR A 56 -16.87 12.57 4.79
CA TYR A 56 -16.41 12.99 3.46
C TYR A 56 -17.10 12.25 2.32
N ILE A 57 -17.69 11.06 2.61
CA ILE A 57 -18.32 10.20 1.61
C ILE A 57 -19.74 10.66 1.35
N ALA A 58 -20.04 10.99 0.10
CA ALA A 58 -21.39 11.25 -0.40
C ALA A 58 -22.13 9.93 -0.60
N ARG A 59 -21.52 9.01 -1.35
CA ARG A 59 -22.08 7.70 -1.68
C ARG A 59 -20.99 6.63 -1.71
N VAL A 60 -21.42 5.39 -1.50
CA VAL A 60 -20.62 4.20 -1.70
C VAL A 60 -21.18 3.45 -2.90
N ILE A 61 -20.32 3.10 -3.85
CA ILE A 61 -20.65 2.28 -5.02
C ILE A 61 -19.87 0.97 -4.86
N CYS A 62 -20.56 -0.09 -4.49
CA CYS A 62 -19.98 -1.40 -4.29
C CYS A 62 -20.36 -2.33 -5.44
N VAL A 63 -19.36 -2.90 -6.11
CA VAL A 63 -19.56 -3.83 -7.21
C VAL A 63 -19.20 -5.24 -6.74
N ASP A 64 -20.20 -6.10 -6.67
CA ASP A 64 -20.03 -7.54 -6.51
C ASP A 64 -19.58 -8.15 -7.83
N ASP A 65 -18.35 -8.64 -7.86
CA ASP A 65 -17.71 -9.22 -9.04
C ASP A 65 -17.97 -10.74 -9.15
N GLY A 66 -19.25 -11.14 -9.01
CA GLY A 66 -19.69 -12.53 -9.18
C GLY A 66 -19.35 -13.41 -7.97
N SER A 67 -19.62 -12.94 -6.77
CA SER A 67 -19.42 -13.71 -5.53
C SER A 67 -20.31 -14.95 -5.46
N THR A 68 -19.82 -15.95 -4.70
CA THR A 68 -20.51 -17.23 -4.45
C THR A 68 -20.77 -17.48 -2.96
N ASP A 69 -20.41 -16.52 -2.10
CA ASP A 69 -20.69 -16.50 -0.66
C ASP A 69 -21.86 -15.54 -0.33
N GLU A 70 -22.03 -15.17 0.93
CA GLU A 70 -23.10 -14.26 1.39
C GLU A 70 -22.93 -12.79 0.97
N THR A 71 -21.91 -12.44 0.17
CA THR A 71 -21.64 -11.06 -0.30
C THR A 71 -22.88 -10.40 -0.95
N PRO A 72 -23.61 -11.05 -1.91
CA PRO A 72 -24.77 -10.44 -2.56
C PRO A 72 -25.91 -10.15 -1.59
N GLU A 73 -26.16 -11.03 -0.63
CA GLU A 73 -27.21 -10.87 0.38
C GLU A 73 -26.91 -9.71 1.32
N VAL A 74 -25.65 -9.61 1.79
CA VAL A 74 -25.16 -8.51 2.62
C VAL A 74 -25.33 -7.19 1.89
N LEU A 75 -24.92 -7.10 0.62
CA LEU A 75 -25.07 -5.90 -0.21
C LEU A 75 -26.52 -5.48 -0.36
N SER A 76 -27.40 -6.42 -0.71
CA SER A 76 -28.83 -6.15 -0.92
C SER A 76 -29.51 -5.62 0.35
N ARG A 77 -29.13 -6.16 1.53
CA ARG A 77 -29.63 -5.69 2.82
C ARG A 77 -29.12 -4.27 3.12
N LEU A 78 -27.83 -4.04 3.04
CA LEU A 78 -27.23 -2.73 3.33
C LEU A 78 -27.70 -1.63 2.38
N GLN A 79 -27.95 -1.97 1.11
CA GLN A 79 -28.52 -1.01 0.16
C GLN A 79 -29.88 -0.50 0.61
N ARG A 80 -30.77 -1.39 1.08
CA ARG A 80 -32.09 -0.99 1.61
C ARG A 80 -31.98 -0.14 2.87
N GLU A 81 -31.01 -0.46 3.74
CA GLU A 81 -30.81 0.27 5.01
C GLU A 81 -30.12 1.63 4.82
N SER A 82 -29.40 1.83 3.73
CA SER A 82 -28.51 2.99 3.53
C SER A 82 -29.22 4.30 3.17
N GLY A 83 -30.55 4.27 2.94
CA GLY A 83 -31.29 5.47 2.51
C GLY A 83 -30.81 6.02 1.15
N GLY A 84 -30.34 5.16 0.25
CA GLY A 84 -29.87 5.53 -1.10
C GLY A 84 -28.39 5.95 -1.15
N ARG A 85 -27.65 5.90 -0.04
CA ARG A 85 -26.21 6.23 -0.01
C ARG A 85 -25.30 5.07 -0.43
N LEU A 86 -25.80 3.83 -0.48
CA LEU A 86 -25.12 2.67 -1.05
C LEU A 86 -25.79 2.28 -2.35
N LEU A 87 -25.00 2.19 -3.42
CA LEU A 87 -25.37 1.56 -4.68
C LEU A 87 -24.65 0.22 -4.79
N ALA A 88 -25.40 -0.87 -4.73
CA ALA A 88 -24.90 -2.22 -5.00
C ALA A 88 -25.11 -2.57 -6.47
N VAL A 89 -24.04 -3.02 -7.12
CA VAL A 89 -24.04 -3.44 -8.52
C VAL A 89 -23.49 -4.84 -8.60
N HIS A 90 -24.14 -5.72 -9.40
CA HIS A 90 -23.70 -7.11 -9.58
C HIS A 90 -23.23 -7.33 -11.01
N GLN A 91 -22.16 -8.08 -11.17
CA GLN A 91 -21.64 -8.47 -12.48
C GLN A 91 -21.04 -9.88 -12.47
N ARG A 92 -20.76 -10.42 -13.65
CA ARG A 92 -19.92 -11.61 -13.79
C ARG A 92 -18.47 -11.23 -13.46
N ASN A 93 -17.71 -12.17 -12.88
CA ASN A 93 -16.34 -11.91 -12.50
C ASN A 93 -15.47 -11.45 -13.68
N THR A 94 -14.99 -10.22 -13.59
CA THR A 94 -14.06 -9.59 -14.55
C THR A 94 -12.75 -9.18 -13.89
N GLY A 95 -12.62 -9.44 -12.59
CA GLY A 95 -11.49 -9.04 -11.76
C GLY A 95 -11.62 -7.61 -11.22
N LYS A 96 -10.75 -7.28 -10.27
CA LYS A 96 -10.80 -6.02 -9.52
C LYS A 96 -10.83 -4.77 -10.42
N GLY A 97 -9.98 -4.74 -11.46
CA GLY A 97 -9.95 -3.61 -12.41
C GLY A 97 -11.28 -3.43 -13.13
N GLY A 98 -11.88 -4.53 -13.62
CA GLY A 98 -13.19 -4.52 -14.28
C GLY A 98 -14.31 -4.05 -13.33
N ALA A 99 -14.32 -4.52 -12.07
CA ALA A 99 -15.27 -4.09 -11.07
C ALA A 99 -15.14 -2.59 -10.73
N LEU A 100 -13.92 -2.08 -10.61
CA LEU A 100 -13.66 -0.65 -10.41
C LEU A 100 -14.10 0.20 -11.61
N MET A 101 -13.87 -0.27 -12.84
CA MET A 101 -14.35 0.41 -14.05
C MET A 101 -15.87 0.42 -14.12
N HIS A 102 -16.53 -0.65 -13.66
CA HIS A 102 -17.99 -0.68 -13.58
C HIS A 102 -18.50 0.31 -12.51
N ALA A 103 -17.92 0.31 -11.31
CA ALA A 103 -18.26 1.27 -10.27
C ALA A 103 -18.10 2.73 -10.74
N LEU A 104 -17.04 3.02 -11.50
CA LEU A 104 -16.74 4.36 -12.01
C LEU A 104 -17.81 4.89 -12.97
N ARG A 105 -18.54 4.03 -13.68
CA ARG A 105 -19.66 4.45 -14.56
C ARG A 105 -20.82 5.09 -13.76
N HIS A 106 -20.97 4.68 -12.51
CA HIS A 106 -22.00 5.17 -11.60
C HIS A 106 -21.53 6.34 -10.73
N ALA A 107 -20.23 6.67 -10.73
CA ALA A 107 -19.71 7.79 -9.98
C ALA A 107 -20.21 9.12 -10.54
N THR A 108 -20.66 10.02 -9.65
CA THR A 108 -21.14 11.37 -10.02
C THR A 108 -20.34 12.48 -9.34
N ALA A 109 -19.65 12.16 -8.24
CA ALA A 109 -18.77 13.10 -7.57
C ALA A 109 -17.55 13.44 -8.44
N GLU A 110 -17.02 14.65 -8.28
CA GLU A 110 -15.79 15.08 -8.96
C GLU A 110 -14.55 14.29 -8.51
N GLN A 111 -14.61 13.70 -7.32
CA GLN A 111 -13.55 12.89 -6.73
C GLN A 111 -14.08 11.52 -6.36
N VAL A 112 -13.26 10.50 -6.62
CA VAL A 112 -13.53 9.13 -6.19
C VAL A 112 -12.44 8.63 -5.26
N PHE A 113 -12.84 7.90 -4.23
CA PHE A 113 -11.98 7.19 -3.31
C PHE A 113 -12.03 5.69 -3.57
N LEU A 114 -10.89 5.09 -3.84
CA LEU A 114 -10.74 3.66 -4.03
C LEU A 114 -10.36 3.00 -2.71
N THR A 115 -11.06 1.96 -2.35
CA THR A 115 -10.72 1.14 -1.18
C THR A 115 -11.15 -0.31 -1.40
N ASP A 116 -10.52 -1.23 -0.68
CA ASP A 116 -10.88 -2.64 -0.72
C ASP A 116 -12.03 -2.93 0.27
N ALA A 117 -12.81 -3.98 -0.01
CA ALA A 117 -13.95 -4.39 0.81
C ALA A 117 -13.57 -4.89 2.22
N ASP A 118 -12.28 -5.12 2.47
CA ASP A 118 -11.69 -5.52 3.75
C ASP A 118 -10.99 -4.39 4.50
N SER A 119 -11.18 -3.16 4.05
CA SER A 119 -10.42 -2.01 4.53
C SER A 119 -11.25 -1.12 5.44
N TRP A 120 -10.58 -0.56 6.45
CA TRP A 120 -11.17 0.31 7.45
C TRP A 120 -10.52 1.69 7.42
N VAL A 121 -11.33 2.75 7.42
CA VAL A 121 -10.91 4.16 7.56
C VAL A 121 -11.34 4.64 8.94
N ARG A 122 -10.52 5.41 9.64
CA ARG A 122 -10.92 5.95 10.95
C ARG A 122 -12.16 6.84 10.81
N PRO A 123 -13.26 6.53 11.50
CA PRO A 123 -14.51 7.29 11.35
C PRO A 123 -14.40 8.72 11.91
N ASP A 124 -13.64 8.88 13.01
CA ASP A 124 -13.47 10.16 13.71
C ASP A 124 -12.32 11.01 13.16
N GLY A 125 -11.66 10.52 12.11
CA GLY A 125 -10.45 11.13 11.54
C GLY A 125 -10.72 11.93 10.28
N ASP A 126 -9.88 12.93 10.05
CA ASP A 126 -9.85 13.69 8.81
C ASP A 126 -9.04 12.99 7.70
N ASP A 127 -8.88 11.66 7.78
CA ASP A 127 -8.02 10.88 6.89
C ASP A 127 -8.33 11.17 5.41
N LEU A 128 -9.58 11.07 4.99
CA LEU A 128 -9.98 11.38 3.61
C LEU A 128 -9.87 12.87 3.28
N GLY A 129 -10.02 13.74 4.27
CA GLY A 129 -9.82 15.17 4.11
C GLY A 129 -8.39 15.55 3.71
N TYR A 130 -7.40 14.78 4.15
CA TYR A 130 -6.00 15.00 3.71
C TYR A 130 -5.78 14.60 2.26
N LEU A 131 -6.44 13.52 1.78
CA LEU A 131 -6.41 13.17 0.37
C LEU A 131 -7.08 14.25 -0.48
N LEU A 132 -8.27 14.67 -0.07
CA LEU A 132 -9.05 15.71 -0.75
C LEU A 132 -8.29 17.03 -0.82
N ALA A 133 -7.63 17.44 0.25
CA ALA A 133 -6.81 18.65 0.28
C ALA A 133 -5.65 18.64 -0.75
N GLU A 134 -5.04 17.49 -1.02
CA GLU A 134 -4.02 17.38 -2.07
C GLU A 134 -4.64 17.43 -3.48
N ILE A 135 -5.84 16.88 -3.69
CA ILE A 135 -6.60 17.06 -4.95
C ILE A 135 -6.94 18.53 -5.18
N GLU A 136 -7.43 19.24 -4.15
CA GLU A 136 -7.73 20.69 -4.20
C GLU A 136 -6.50 21.52 -4.52
N ARG A 137 -5.30 21.07 -4.14
CA ARG A 137 -4.00 21.70 -4.51
C ARG A 137 -3.51 21.32 -5.90
N GLY A 138 -4.36 20.66 -6.70
CA GLY A 138 -4.10 20.33 -8.09
C GLY A 138 -3.41 18.99 -8.30
N ALA A 139 -3.48 18.03 -7.38
CA ALA A 139 -3.12 16.65 -7.66
C ALA A 139 -4.22 15.97 -8.48
N ASP A 140 -3.80 15.07 -9.38
CA ASP A 140 -4.69 14.25 -10.20
C ASP A 140 -5.02 12.92 -9.53
N GLY A 141 -4.08 12.41 -8.72
CA GLY A 141 -4.22 11.24 -7.90
C GLY A 141 -3.40 11.33 -6.61
N VAL A 142 -3.95 10.83 -5.52
CA VAL A 142 -3.33 10.90 -4.18
C VAL A 142 -3.43 9.57 -3.49
N GLY A 143 -2.29 9.04 -3.02
CA GLY A 143 -2.23 7.83 -2.21
C GLY A 143 -2.21 8.14 -0.71
N GLY A 144 -2.95 7.36 0.08
CA GLY A 144 -2.77 7.28 1.53
C GLY A 144 -1.84 6.13 1.92
N ILE A 145 -1.75 5.84 3.21
CA ILE A 145 -0.92 4.77 3.78
C ILE A 145 -1.78 3.56 4.11
N PRO A 146 -1.64 2.43 3.41
CA PRO A 146 -2.23 1.18 3.85
C PRO A 146 -1.43 0.62 5.04
N SER A 147 -1.97 0.72 6.23
CA SER A 147 -1.43 0.16 7.47
C SER A 147 -1.89 -1.31 7.61
N SER A 148 -2.14 -1.80 8.82
CA SER A 148 -2.65 -3.15 9.06
C SER A 148 -3.76 -3.10 10.10
N ASN A 149 -4.88 -3.78 9.83
CA ASN A 149 -5.88 -4.03 10.85
C ASN A 149 -5.37 -5.14 11.77
N LEU A 150 -5.33 -4.87 13.08
CA LEU A 150 -4.87 -5.82 14.10
C LEU A 150 -6.01 -6.52 14.83
N THR A 151 -7.26 -6.17 14.54
CA THR A 151 -8.43 -6.81 15.14
C THR A 151 -8.51 -8.25 14.67
N GLY A 152 -8.54 -9.21 15.60
CA GLY A 152 -8.52 -10.65 15.27
C GLY A 152 -7.22 -11.14 14.61
N ALA A 153 -6.19 -10.32 14.51
CA ALA A 153 -4.95 -10.64 13.83
C ALA A 153 -4.06 -11.60 14.62
N GLY A 154 -3.57 -12.63 13.95
CA GLY A 154 -2.57 -13.57 14.48
C GLY A 154 -1.17 -12.91 14.59
N TRP A 155 -0.16 -13.73 14.89
CA TRP A 155 1.22 -13.28 15.07
C TRP A 155 1.86 -12.75 13.76
N LEU A 156 1.57 -13.37 12.61
CA LEU A 156 2.14 -12.99 11.32
C LEU A 156 1.72 -11.58 10.86
N PRO A 157 0.43 -11.20 10.86
CA PRO A 157 -0.01 -9.82 10.67
C PRO A 157 0.64 -8.82 11.61
N ARG A 158 0.85 -9.18 12.88
CA ARG A 158 1.51 -8.32 13.87
C ARG A 158 2.99 -8.10 13.57
N ILE A 159 3.74 -9.13 13.14
CA ILE A 159 5.12 -8.96 12.65
C ILE A 159 5.14 -7.97 11.49
N ARG A 160 4.25 -8.11 10.54
CA ARG A 160 4.18 -7.19 9.40
C ARG A 160 3.81 -5.77 9.83
N ALA A 161 2.81 -5.61 10.68
CA ALA A 161 2.38 -4.32 11.19
C ALA A 161 3.50 -3.57 11.93
N SER A 162 4.41 -4.30 12.59
CA SER A 162 5.51 -3.70 13.36
C SER A 162 6.44 -2.82 12.52
N VAL A 163 6.50 -3.02 11.19
CA VAL A 163 7.38 -2.25 10.30
C VAL A 163 6.66 -1.62 9.10
N LYS A 164 5.48 -2.11 8.72
CA LYS A 164 4.80 -1.76 7.47
C LYS A 164 4.53 -0.27 7.31
N GLN A 165 3.83 0.32 8.28
CA GLN A 165 3.39 1.72 8.18
C GLN A 165 4.56 2.70 8.10
N PRO A 166 5.54 2.70 9.03
CA PRO A 166 6.67 3.63 8.98
C PRO A 166 7.55 3.42 7.74
N MET A 167 7.78 2.16 7.33
CA MET A 167 8.55 1.90 6.11
C MET A 167 7.86 2.45 4.86
N ILE A 168 6.54 2.29 4.74
CA ILE A 168 5.79 2.87 3.61
C ILE A 168 5.86 4.40 3.65
N MET A 169 5.69 5.02 4.83
CA MET A 169 5.76 6.48 5.00
C MET A 169 7.10 7.03 4.54
N VAL A 170 8.19 6.49 5.05
CA VAL A 170 9.55 6.93 4.70
C VAL A 170 9.82 6.69 3.22
N LYS A 171 9.60 5.47 2.74
CA LYS A 171 9.85 5.09 1.34
C LYS A 171 9.09 6.00 0.37
N ARG A 172 7.76 6.11 0.52
CA ARG A 172 6.94 6.92 -0.41
C ARG A 172 7.20 8.41 -0.27
N GLY A 173 7.54 8.87 0.94
CA GLY A 173 7.96 10.25 1.17
C GLY A 173 9.21 10.61 0.39
N LEU A 174 10.23 9.74 0.42
CA LEU A 174 11.47 9.88 -0.34
C LEU A 174 11.22 9.84 -1.83
N GLN A 175 10.46 8.87 -2.29
CA GLN A 175 10.11 8.72 -3.69
C GLN A 175 9.43 9.99 -4.22
N GLN A 176 8.51 10.57 -3.46
CA GLN A 176 7.86 11.82 -3.85
C GLN A 176 8.82 13.01 -3.82
N LEU A 177 9.72 13.08 -2.85
CA LEU A 177 10.68 14.18 -2.71
C LEU A 177 11.71 14.14 -3.86
N LEU A 178 12.30 12.98 -4.10
CA LEU A 178 13.38 12.79 -5.05
C LEU A 178 12.86 12.46 -6.46
N GLY A 179 11.86 11.58 -6.57
CA GLY A 179 11.30 11.09 -7.84
C GLY A 179 10.12 11.90 -8.38
N GLY A 180 9.57 12.82 -7.59
CA GLY A 180 8.43 13.65 -7.97
C GLY A 180 7.06 13.02 -7.69
N ALA A 181 6.98 11.69 -7.56
CA ALA A 181 5.76 10.95 -7.26
C ALA A 181 6.05 9.72 -6.39
N PRO A 182 5.09 9.22 -5.58
CA PRO A 182 5.21 7.94 -4.91
C PRO A 182 5.24 6.80 -5.94
N PHE A 183 5.88 5.69 -5.58
CA PHE A 183 5.95 4.49 -6.42
C PHE A 183 4.58 3.95 -6.83
N ILE A 184 3.60 4.01 -5.94
CA ILE A 184 2.26 3.48 -6.12
C ILE A 184 1.22 4.26 -5.30
N ILE A 185 0.08 4.54 -5.90
CA ILE A 185 -1.18 4.79 -5.20
C ILE A 185 -1.84 3.44 -4.98
N SER A 186 -1.89 2.99 -3.73
CA SER A 186 -2.48 1.69 -3.39
C SER A 186 -3.97 1.67 -3.69
N GLY A 187 -4.46 0.60 -4.33
CA GLY A 187 -5.88 0.38 -4.58
C GLY A 187 -6.75 0.27 -3.32
N ALA A 188 -6.13 0.04 -2.15
CA ALA A 188 -6.83 0.06 -0.86
C ALA A 188 -6.95 1.48 -0.26
N CYS A 189 -6.23 2.48 -0.77
CA CYS A 189 -6.21 3.84 -0.23
C CYS A 189 -5.77 4.85 -1.29
N GLY A 190 -6.59 5.08 -2.28
CA GLY A 190 -6.32 6.02 -3.37
C GLY A 190 -7.48 6.96 -3.65
N MET A 191 -7.20 8.25 -3.84
CA MET A 191 -8.20 9.23 -4.30
C MET A 191 -7.77 9.82 -5.63
N PHE A 192 -8.72 9.99 -6.52
CA PHE A 192 -8.48 10.51 -7.87
C PHE A 192 -9.57 11.49 -8.27
N ARG A 193 -9.23 12.40 -9.19
CA ARG A 193 -10.27 13.10 -9.96
C ARG A 193 -11.02 12.10 -10.81
N THR A 194 -12.34 12.12 -10.79
CA THR A 194 -13.18 11.18 -11.52
C THR A 194 -12.88 11.20 -13.03
N GLU A 195 -12.67 12.39 -13.59
CA GLU A 195 -12.29 12.57 -15.00
C GLU A 195 -10.98 11.88 -15.39
N VAL A 196 -9.99 11.88 -14.46
CA VAL A 196 -8.69 11.21 -14.67
C VAL A 196 -8.89 9.69 -14.79
N LEU A 197 -9.67 9.09 -13.88
CA LEU A 197 -9.97 7.66 -13.99
C LEU A 197 -10.82 7.32 -15.20
N ARG A 198 -11.75 8.19 -15.61
CA ARG A 198 -12.53 7.99 -16.84
C ARG A 198 -11.64 8.00 -18.09
N ARG A 199 -10.60 8.82 -18.09
CA ARG A 199 -9.67 8.94 -19.23
C ARG A 199 -8.66 7.81 -19.28
N TYR A 200 -8.06 7.42 -18.14
CA TYR A 200 -6.94 6.47 -18.11
C TYR A 200 -7.37 5.06 -17.68
N GLY A 201 -8.35 4.96 -16.78
CA GLY A 201 -8.95 3.70 -16.34
C GLY A 201 -8.00 2.70 -15.70
N PHE A 202 -8.56 1.55 -15.37
CA PHE A 202 -7.79 0.37 -14.95
C PHE A 202 -7.63 -0.58 -16.13
N SER A 203 -6.41 -0.98 -16.43
CA SER A 203 -6.14 -1.95 -17.48
C SER A 203 -6.14 -3.37 -16.91
N ASP A 204 -6.39 -4.35 -17.74
CA ASP A 204 -6.36 -5.79 -17.44
C ASP A 204 -5.01 -6.46 -17.78
N ARG A 205 -4.05 -5.67 -18.28
CA ARG A 205 -2.72 -6.15 -18.72
C ARG A 205 -1.79 -6.59 -17.59
N THR A 206 -2.18 -6.36 -16.32
CA THR A 206 -1.46 -6.82 -15.14
C THR A 206 -2.41 -7.05 -13.96
N LYS A 207 -2.00 -7.91 -13.01
CA LYS A 207 -2.73 -8.20 -11.76
C LYS A 207 -2.43 -7.20 -10.62
N VAL A 208 -1.65 -6.15 -10.90
CA VAL A 208 -1.37 -5.02 -10.04
C VAL A 208 -1.83 -3.72 -10.72
N GLU A 209 -3.12 -3.67 -10.96
CA GLU A 209 -3.84 -2.62 -11.71
C GLU A 209 -3.58 -1.21 -11.15
N ASP A 210 -3.38 -1.08 -9.84
CA ASP A 210 -3.12 0.17 -9.14
C ASP A 210 -1.70 0.69 -9.40
N LEU A 211 -0.73 -0.20 -9.53
CA LEU A 211 0.64 0.15 -9.91
C LEU A 211 0.70 0.62 -11.36
N ASP A 212 0.10 -0.15 -12.26
CA ASP A 212 0.04 0.17 -13.68
C ASP A 212 -0.64 1.52 -13.95
N LEU A 213 -1.79 1.76 -13.29
CA LEU A 213 -2.45 3.06 -13.32
C LEU A 213 -1.53 4.18 -12.84
N THR A 214 -0.90 4.00 -11.66
CA THR A 214 0.00 5.01 -11.09
C THR A 214 1.10 5.40 -12.08
N TRP A 215 1.75 4.40 -12.70
CA TRP A 215 2.83 4.65 -13.65
C TRP A 215 2.33 5.21 -14.98
N THR A 216 1.14 4.84 -15.41
CA THR A 216 0.47 5.44 -16.57
C THR A 216 0.22 6.94 -16.33
N LEU A 217 -0.28 7.32 -15.16
CA LEU A 217 -0.50 8.73 -14.81
C LEU A 217 0.82 9.50 -14.80
N VAL A 218 1.87 8.96 -14.16
CA VAL A 218 3.20 9.60 -14.14
C VAL A 218 3.79 9.72 -15.55
N ALA A 219 3.65 8.69 -16.40
CA ALA A 219 4.13 8.70 -17.78
C ALA A 219 3.45 9.78 -18.64
N ASN A 220 2.22 10.13 -18.31
CA ASN A 220 1.45 11.18 -18.98
C ASN A 220 1.57 12.55 -18.30
N GLY A 221 2.52 12.72 -17.37
CA GLY A 221 2.83 14.01 -16.74
C GLY A 221 1.82 14.46 -15.69
N LEU A 222 0.89 13.61 -15.26
CA LEU A 222 -0.08 13.95 -14.23
C LEU A 222 0.56 14.04 -12.84
N ARG A 223 -0.02 14.86 -11.97
CA ARG A 223 0.49 15.15 -10.63
C ARG A 223 0.00 14.08 -9.64
N VAL A 224 0.84 13.10 -9.40
CA VAL A 224 0.59 12.03 -8.41
C VAL A 224 1.25 12.40 -7.07
N ARG A 225 0.51 12.31 -5.97
CA ARG A 225 0.94 12.74 -4.63
C ARG A 225 0.70 11.66 -3.57
N GLN A 226 1.36 11.83 -2.42
CA GLN A 226 1.19 11.01 -1.23
C GLN A 226 0.74 11.90 -0.06
N ALA A 227 -0.34 11.53 0.62
CA ALA A 227 -0.78 12.11 1.88
C ALA A 227 -0.48 11.12 3.02
N HIS A 228 0.52 11.43 3.85
CA HIS A 228 0.96 10.53 4.94
C HIS A 228 0.01 10.51 6.13
N GLN A 229 -0.87 11.50 6.24
CA GLN A 229 -1.84 11.63 7.31
C GLN A 229 -3.04 10.69 7.12
N CYS A 230 -3.37 10.37 5.86
CA CYS A 230 -4.43 9.41 5.57
C CYS A 230 -3.91 7.98 5.76
N VAL A 231 -4.52 7.26 6.68
CA VAL A 231 -4.17 5.85 6.98
C VAL A 231 -5.42 4.99 6.86
N VAL A 232 -5.32 3.93 6.08
CA VAL A 232 -6.37 2.91 5.92
C VAL A 232 -5.85 1.57 6.44
N TYR A 233 -6.71 0.78 7.04
CA TYR A 233 -6.38 -0.45 7.75
C TYR A 233 -7.01 -1.67 7.05
N PRO A 234 -6.40 -2.22 5.99
CA PRO A 234 -6.84 -3.46 5.36
C PRO A 234 -6.56 -4.67 6.24
N GLN A 235 -7.34 -5.74 6.06
CA GLN A 235 -7.04 -7.03 6.64
C GLN A 235 -5.73 -7.59 6.10
N GLU A 236 -5.02 -8.35 6.95
CA GLU A 236 -3.77 -9.00 6.59
C GLU A 236 -3.96 -10.52 6.48
N CYS A 237 -3.08 -11.17 5.72
CA CYS A 237 -3.06 -12.63 5.66
C CYS A 237 -2.60 -13.22 6.98
N ASN A 238 -3.32 -14.24 7.47
CA ASN A 238 -3.01 -14.93 8.72
C ASN A 238 -2.08 -16.15 8.53
N SER A 239 -1.85 -16.61 7.29
CA SER A 239 -1.00 -17.76 6.99
C SER A 239 0.21 -17.40 6.13
N LEU A 240 1.33 -18.10 6.32
CA LEU A 240 2.54 -17.93 5.51
C LEU A 240 2.29 -18.26 4.04
N ARG A 241 1.40 -19.24 3.74
CA ARG A 241 1.04 -19.60 2.37
C ARG A 241 0.35 -18.44 1.65
N GLU A 242 -0.65 -17.84 2.27
CA GLU A 242 -1.36 -16.68 1.70
C GLU A 242 -0.41 -15.49 1.52
N GLU A 243 0.46 -15.27 2.52
CA GLU A 243 1.46 -14.20 2.46
C GLU A 243 2.45 -14.42 1.31
N TRP A 244 2.92 -15.65 1.11
CA TRP A 244 3.78 -16.02 -0.02
C TRP A 244 3.08 -15.77 -1.36
N CYS A 245 1.82 -16.21 -1.53
CA CYS A 245 1.05 -15.99 -2.75
C CYS A 245 0.85 -14.51 -3.02
N ARG A 246 0.54 -13.71 -1.99
CA ARG A 246 0.39 -12.26 -2.07
C ARG A 246 1.70 -11.57 -2.51
N TRP A 247 2.82 -11.89 -1.87
CA TRP A 247 4.12 -11.34 -2.22
C TRP A 247 4.54 -11.74 -3.63
N ARG A 248 4.39 -13.02 -3.99
CA ARG A 248 4.68 -13.50 -5.34
C ARG A 248 3.90 -12.72 -6.39
N ARG A 249 2.60 -12.51 -6.19
CA ARG A 249 1.76 -11.74 -7.10
C ARG A 249 2.25 -10.29 -7.23
N TRP A 250 2.56 -9.63 -6.13
CA TRP A 250 3.04 -8.26 -6.17
C TRP A 250 4.41 -8.13 -6.86
N ILE A 251 5.35 -8.99 -6.50
CA ILE A 251 6.71 -8.94 -7.03
C ILE A 251 6.72 -9.22 -8.52
N VAL A 252 6.00 -10.25 -8.96
CA VAL A 252 5.89 -10.57 -10.40
C VAL A 252 5.15 -9.44 -11.13
N GLY A 253 4.06 -8.92 -10.59
CA GLY A 253 3.35 -7.79 -11.15
C GLY A 253 4.22 -6.53 -11.26
N TYR A 254 5.06 -6.23 -10.26
CA TYR A 254 6.03 -5.12 -10.34
C TYR A 254 7.04 -5.33 -11.47
N ALA A 255 7.53 -6.54 -11.65
CA ALA A 255 8.46 -6.87 -12.73
C ALA A 255 7.80 -6.72 -14.11
N VAL A 256 6.54 -7.16 -14.26
CA VAL A 256 5.74 -6.96 -15.48
C VAL A 256 5.48 -5.48 -15.73
N CYS A 257 5.09 -4.71 -14.72
CA CYS A 257 4.91 -3.26 -14.85
C CYS A 257 6.21 -2.54 -15.25
N MET A 258 7.37 -2.94 -14.72
CA MET A 258 8.66 -2.39 -15.15
C MET A 258 8.92 -2.61 -16.65
N ARG A 259 8.55 -3.78 -17.16
CA ARG A 259 8.64 -4.09 -18.59
C ARG A 259 7.65 -3.25 -19.41
N LEU A 260 6.40 -3.10 -18.96
CA LEU A 260 5.38 -2.28 -19.65
C LEU A 260 5.77 -0.80 -19.70
N HIS A 261 6.37 -0.29 -18.65
CA HIS A 261 6.74 1.11 -18.50
C HIS A 261 8.25 1.34 -18.55
N TRP A 262 9.00 0.53 -19.31
CA TRP A 262 10.47 0.55 -19.34
C TRP A 262 11.06 1.95 -19.63
N ARG A 263 10.37 2.77 -20.43
CA ARG A 263 10.81 4.14 -20.74
C ARG A 263 10.86 5.05 -19.51
N LEU A 264 10.01 4.79 -18.49
CA LEU A 264 10.05 5.54 -17.23
C LEU A 264 11.32 5.29 -16.42
N LEU A 265 12.04 4.17 -16.64
CA LEU A 265 13.29 3.86 -15.93
C LEU A 265 14.35 4.95 -16.13
N PHE A 266 14.34 5.64 -17.29
CA PHE A 266 15.27 6.72 -17.62
C PHE A 266 14.79 8.10 -17.16
N SER A 267 13.66 8.17 -16.50
CA SER A 267 13.13 9.40 -15.92
C SER A 267 13.58 9.58 -14.47
N ARG A 268 13.43 10.81 -13.96
CA ARG A 268 13.62 11.08 -12.52
C ARG A 268 12.79 10.14 -11.65
N PHE A 269 11.54 9.85 -12.03
CA PHE A 269 10.69 8.89 -11.34
C PHE A 269 11.27 7.48 -11.37
N GLY A 270 11.79 7.04 -12.51
CA GLY A 270 12.45 5.74 -12.65
C GLY A 270 13.61 5.59 -11.69
N VAL A 271 14.54 6.54 -11.72
CA VAL A 271 15.75 6.51 -10.88
C VAL A 271 15.41 6.49 -9.38
N PHE A 272 14.51 7.35 -8.92
CA PHE A 272 14.25 7.54 -7.48
C PHE A 272 13.04 6.80 -6.93
N SER A 273 12.13 6.30 -7.79
CA SER A 273 10.94 5.59 -7.34
C SER A 273 10.90 4.13 -7.78
N MET A 274 11.33 3.78 -8.99
CA MET A 274 11.31 2.41 -9.50
C MET A 274 12.60 1.64 -9.15
N LEU A 275 13.77 2.18 -9.51
CA LEU A 275 15.06 1.51 -9.32
C LEU A 275 15.51 1.32 -7.88
N PRO A 276 15.16 2.16 -6.87
CA PRO A 276 15.61 1.92 -5.50
C PRO A 276 15.23 0.54 -4.96
N MET A 277 14.13 -0.02 -5.42
CA MET A 277 13.74 -1.38 -5.03
C MET A 277 14.69 -2.44 -5.59
N VAL A 278 15.20 -2.23 -6.80
CA VAL A 278 16.23 -3.08 -7.44
C VAL A 278 17.58 -2.86 -6.76
N TRP A 279 17.98 -1.60 -6.55
CA TRP A 279 19.24 -1.23 -5.92
C TRP A 279 19.37 -1.74 -4.49
N VAL A 280 18.31 -1.68 -3.70
CA VAL A 280 18.31 -2.22 -2.32
C VAL A 280 18.55 -3.73 -2.35
N VAL A 281 17.96 -4.46 -3.30
CA VAL A 281 18.21 -5.91 -3.47
C VAL A 281 19.66 -6.15 -3.85
N LEU A 282 20.14 -5.50 -4.92
CA LEU A 282 21.50 -5.69 -5.43
C LEU A 282 22.56 -5.25 -4.42
N ALA A 283 22.36 -4.10 -3.77
CA ALA A 283 23.27 -3.60 -2.74
C ALA A 283 23.27 -4.50 -1.50
N GLY A 284 22.13 -5.05 -1.11
CA GLY A 284 22.04 -6.03 -0.03
C GLY A 284 22.84 -7.29 -0.32
N VAL A 285 22.68 -7.87 -1.52
CA VAL A 285 23.44 -9.06 -1.96
C VAL A 285 24.92 -8.75 -2.04
N PHE A 286 25.31 -7.61 -2.62
CA PHE A 286 26.70 -7.18 -2.73
C PHE A 286 27.35 -6.95 -1.36
N ALA A 287 26.68 -6.20 -0.47
CA ALA A 287 27.17 -5.95 0.88
C ALA A 287 27.35 -7.25 1.68
N TRP A 288 26.42 -8.18 1.58
CA TRP A 288 26.55 -9.52 2.19
C TRP A 288 27.71 -10.31 1.63
N SER A 289 27.93 -10.28 0.31
CA SER A 289 29.04 -10.97 -0.34
C SER A 289 30.39 -10.38 0.08
N VAL A 290 30.51 -9.05 0.10
CA VAL A 290 31.76 -8.36 0.48
C VAL A 290 32.05 -8.52 1.97
N LEU A 291 31.07 -8.28 2.85
CA LEU A 291 31.25 -8.43 4.30
C LEU A 291 31.47 -9.88 4.71
N GLY A 292 30.80 -10.83 4.05
CA GLY A 292 31.00 -12.25 4.27
C GLY A 292 32.41 -12.73 3.86
N THR A 293 32.92 -12.27 2.72
CA THR A 293 34.28 -12.58 2.27
C THR A 293 35.37 -11.92 3.13
N GLN A 294 35.19 -10.66 3.54
CA GLN A 294 36.10 -9.95 4.44
C GLN A 294 36.13 -10.61 5.83
N ALA A 295 34.98 -10.98 6.38
CA ALA A 295 34.92 -11.69 7.66
C ALA A 295 35.60 -13.07 7.63
N LEU A 296 35.63 -13.73 6.48
CA LEU A 296 36.30 -15.02 6.30
C LEU A 296 37.82 -14.88 6.10
N VAL A 297 38.31 -13.77 5.53
CA VAL A 297 39.70 -13.54 5.16
C VAL A 297 40.50 -12.86 6.29
N GLU A 298 39.87 -11.99 7.09
CA GLU A 298 40.57 -11.19 8.11
C GLU A 298 40.24 -11.66 9.53
N HIS A 299 41.06 -12.54 10.07
CA HIS A 299 40.98 -12.97 11.46
C HIS A 299 41.67 -11.94 12.38
N GLY A 300 40.95 -10.95 12.87
CA GLY A 300 41.36 -10.11 14.01
C GLY A 300 41.55 -8.62 13.69
N GLY A 301 41.07 -7.78 14.56
CA GLY A 301 41.23 -6.33 14.56
C GLY A 301 39.92 -5.53 14.51
N VAL A 302 40.02 -4.25 14.17
CA VAL A 302 38.89 -3.28 14.10
C VAL A 302 37.71 -3.76 13.23
N HIS A 303 37.95 -4.63 12.28
CA HIS A 303 36.97 -5.22 11.39
C HIS A 303 36.03 -6.22 12.10
N GLY A 304 36.53 -6.96 13.11
CA GLY A 304 35.69 -7.83 13.94
C GLY A 304 34.66 -7.05 14.74
N LEU A 305 35.00 -5.86 15.21
CA LEU A 305 34.05 -4.97 15.91
C LEU A 305 32.98 -4.44 14.95
N ALA A 306 33.33 -4.11 13.71
CA ALA A 306 32.38 -3.65 12.70
C ALA A 306 31.35 -4.73 12.33
N VAL A 307 31.75 -5.99 12.24
CA VAL A 307 30.87 -7.14 11.98
C VAL A 307 29.84 -7.30 13.12
N VAL A 308 30.21 -7.05 14.36
CA VAL A 308 29.28 -7.12 15.51
C VAL A 308 28.42 -5.85 15.60
N LEU A 309 28.98 -4.67 15.35
CA LEU A 309 28.25 -3.41 15.46
C LEU A 309 27.22 -3.23 14.36
N PHE A 310 27.44 -3.78 13.15
CA PHE A 310 26.52 -3.65 12.04
C PHE A 310 25.15 -4.29 12.32
N PRO A 311 25.04 -5.55 12.78
CA PRO A 311 23.74 -6.11 13.20
C PRO A 311 23.07 -5.32 14.34
N LEU A 312 23.85 -4.83 15.31
CA LEU A 312 23.31 -4.04 16.42
C LEU A 312 22.70 -2.72 15.96
N GLN A 313 23.33 -2.03 14.99
CA GLN A 313 22.76 -0.84 14.38
C GLN A 313 21.43 -1.12 13.69
N TRP A 314 21.35 -2.23 12.95
CA TRP A 314 20.09 -2.63 12.31
C TRP A 314 19.01 -2.98 13.32
N LEU A 315 19.34 -3.71 14.39
CA LEU A 315 18.40 -4.01 15.47
C LEU A 315 17.91 -2.73 16.15
N PHE A 316 18.80 -1.75 16.36
CA PHE A 316 18.41 -0.44 16.91
C PHE A 316 17.44 0.30 15.97
N ILE A 317 17.74 0.42 14.68
CA ILE A 317 16.86 1.07 13.69
C ILE A 317 15.50 0.38 13.64
N ILE A 318 15.48 -0.96 13.59
CA ILE A 318 14.25 -1.74 13.55
C ILE A 318 13.44 -1.57 14.84
N SER A 319 14.11 -1.46 16.00
CA SER A 319 13.44 -1.20 17.28
C SER A 319 12.79 0.19 17.28
N LEU A 320 13.43 1.21 16.74
CA LEU A 320 12.84 2.55 16.57
C LEU A 320 11.60 2.51 15.65
N ILE A 321 11.70 1.77 14.56
CA ILE A 321 10.57 1.54 13.62
C ILE A 321 9.43 0.81 14.34
N GLY A 322 9.75 -0.25 15.10
CA GLY A 322 8.79 -1.01 15.91
C GLY A 322 8.12 -0.18 16.99
N THR A 323 8.88 0.69 17.66
CA THR A 323 8.37 1.61 18.66
C THR A 323 7.38 2.60 18.06
N TYR A 324 7.69 3.17 16.91
CA TYR A 324 6.75 4.05 16.19
C TYR A 324 5.46 3.32 15.81
N SER A 325 5.56 2.08 15.29
CA SER A 325 4.39 1.26 14.97
C SER A 325 3.58 0.90 16.22
N ALA A 326 4.24 0.53 17.30
CA ALA A 326 3.60 0.22 18.59
C ALA A 326 2.80 1.41 19.13
N TRP A 327 3.37 2.60 19.03
CA TRP A 327 2.69 3.84 19.42
C TRP A 327 1.45 4.11 18.55
N LYS A 328 1.58 3.97 17.21
CA LYS A 328 0.48 4.21 16.25
C LYS A 328 -0.67 3.20 16.40
N HIS A 329 -0.36 1.94 16.63
CA HIS A 329 -1.35 0.87 16.81
C HIS A 329 -1.80 0.68 18.26
N ARG A 330 -1.25 1.44 19.22
CA ARG A 330 -1.45 1.26 20.68
C ARG A 330 -1.17 -0.19 21.12
N ALA A 331 -0.18 -0.83 20.52
CA ALA A 331 0.16 -2.23 20.71
C ALA A 331 1.65 -2.43 21.04
N PRO A 332 2.07 -2.35 22.31
CA PRO A 332 3.48 -2.46 22.73
C PRO A 332 4.15 -3.77 22.28
N SER A 333 3.37 -4.85 22.11
CA SER A 333 3.86 -6.14 21.63
C SER A 333 4.50 -6.10 20.23
N LEU A 334 4.28 -5.02 19.46
CA LEU A 334 4.90 -4.85 18.14
C LEU A 334 6.40 -4.55 18.22
N ILE A 335 6.91 -4.07 19.35
CA ILE A 335 8.34 -3.72 19.49
C ILE A 335 9.22 -4.98 19.33
N PRO A 336 9.09 -6.05 20.14
CA PRO A 336 9.90 -7.24 19.95
C PRO A 336 9.60 -7.95 18.61
N LEU A 337 8.36 -7.89 18.11
CA LEU A 337 8.00 -8.48 16.83
C LEU A 337 8.68 -7.81 15.63
N SER A 338 9.12 -6.55 15.78
CA SER A 338 9.88 -5.86 14.72
C SER A 338 11.22 -6.54 14.41
N TRP A 339 11.83 -7.24 15.35
CA TRP A 339 13.06 -8.01 15.12
C TRP A 339 12.81 -9.19 14.17
N LEU A 340 11.66 -9.85 14.32
CA LEU A 340 11.26 -10.94 13.40
C LEU A 340 10.90 -10.43 12.00
N ALA A 341 10.60 -9.15 11.87
CA ALA A 341 10.33 -8.55 10.58
C ALA A 341 11.56 -8.54 9.64
N VAL A 342 12.77 -8.67 10.16
CA VAL A 342 14.00 -8.86 9.34
C VAL A 342 13.89 -10.14 8.52
N LEU A 343 13.46 -11.25 9.15
CA LEU A 343 13.26 -12.52 8.46
C LEU A 343 12.13 -12.43 7.44
N TYR A 344 11.07 -11.72 7.78
CA TYR A 344 9.95 -11.45 6.87
C TYR A 344 10.39 -10.66 5.63
N VAL A 345 11.21 -9.63 5.80
CA VAL A 345 11.80 -8.88 4.67
C VAL A 345 12.73 -9.77 3.86
N GLY A 346 13.56 -10.59 4.51
CA GLY A 346 14.43 -11.56 3.84
C GLY A 346 13.67 -12.54 2.94
N LEU A 347 12.49 -13.01 3.39
CA LEU A 347 11.60 -13.84 2.58
C LEU A 347 11.12 -13.11 1.31
N ALA A 348 10.76 -11.84 1.42
CA ALA A 348 10.35 -11.02 0.27
C ALA A 348 11.49 -10.87 -0.75
N TYR A 349 12.75 -10.75 -0.31
CA TYR A 349 13.91 -10.72 -1.19
C TYR A 349 14.13 -12.06 -1.93
N LEU A 350 13.96 -13.18 -1.25
CA LEU A 350 14.04 -14.51 -1.87
C LEU A 350 12.98 -14.68 -2.97
N ILE A 351 11.75 -14.26 -2.68
CA ILE A 351 10.67 -14.28 -3.68
C ILE A 351 11.04 -13.40 -4.88
N TRP A 352 11.68 -12.25 -4.63
CA TRP A 352 12.09 -11.33 -5.69
C TRP A 352 13.16 -11.94 -6.58
N LEU A 353 14.18 -12.58 -6.03
CA LEU A 353 15.24 -13.25 -6.79
C LEU A 353 14.68 -14.39 -7.64
N VAL A 354 13.79 -15.22 -7.08
CA VAL A 354 13.27 -16.41 -7.78
C VAL A 354 12.18 -16.05 -8.79
N HIS A 355 11.23 -15.21 -8.42
CA HIS A 355 10.02 -14.96 -9.20
C HIS A 355 10.02 -13.63 -9.95
N GLY A 356 10.71 -12.61 -9.43
CA GLY A 356 10.75 -11.28 -10.05
C GLY A 356 11.47 -11.29 -11.40
N LEU A 357 12.66 -11.88 -11.46
CA LEU A 357 13.41 -12.03 -12.71
C LEU A 357 12.62 -12.85 -13.75
N ARG A 358 12.05 -13.98 -13.33
CA ARG A 358 11.23 -14.81 -14.21
C ARG A 358 10.01 -14.04 -14.73
N GLY A 359 9.32 -13.28 -13.86
CA GLY A 359 8.17 -12.45 -14.24
C GLY A 359 8.53 -11.38 -15.26
N PHE A 360 9.68 -10.72 -15.08
CA PHE A 360 10.19 -9.72 -16.01
C PHE A 360 10.41 -10.29 -17.42
N TRP A 361 11.05 -11.47 -17.51
CA TRP A 361 11.33 -12.09 -18.80
C TRP A 361 10.11 -12.71 -19.46
N THR A 362 9.28 -13.41 -18.72
CA THR A 362 8.15 -14.15 -19.27
C THR A 362 6.89 -13.33 -19.45
N GLY A 363 6.72 -12.25 -18.69
CA GLY A 363 5.47 -11.49 -18.60
C GLY A 363 4.29 -12.29 -18.04
N ARG A 364 4.52 -13.50 -17.49
CA ARG A 364 3.46 -14.35 -16.95
C ARG A 364 3.26 -14.08 -15.47
N GLU A 365 2.05 -13.70 -15.11
CA GLU A 365 1.65 -13.45 -13.72
C GLU A 365 0.95 -14.67 -13.11
N PRO A 366 1.08 -14.91 -11.79
CA PRO A 366 0.32 -15.94 -11.10
C PRO A 366 -1.17 -15.58 -11.07
N LEU A 367 -2.02 -16.60 -10.94
CA LEU A 367 -3.44 -16.39 -10.65
C LEU A 367 -3.59 -15.63 -9.34
N ARG A 368 -4.67 -14.87 -9.22
CA ARG A 368 -4.99 -14.13 -8.00
C ARG A 368 -5.59 -15.09 -6.98
N ASP A 369 -4.77 -15.54 -6.03
CA ASP A 369 -5.26 -16.25 -4.87
C ASP A 369 -5.94 -15.27 -3.93
N LYS A 370 -7.14 -15.62 -3.45
CA LYS A 370 -7.87 -14.81 -2.49
C LYS A 370 -7.51 -15.27 -1.07
N PRO A 371 -7.06 -14.37 -0.18
CA PRO A 371 -6.83 -14.72 1.23
C PRO A 371 -8.17 -14.96 1.94
N THR A 372 -8.12 -15.79 2.98
CA THR A 372 -9.26 -16.04 3.85
C THR A 372 -9.67 -14.75 4.57
N ARG A 373 -10.97 -14.44 4.56
CA ARG A 373 -11.53 -13.29 5.25
C ARG A 373 -12.07 -13.66 6.62
N TYR A 374 -12.02 -12.73 7.55
CA TYR A 374 -12.54 -12.90 8.89
C TYR A 374 -13.31 -11.66 9.31
N ARG A 375 -14.24 -11.83 10.25
CA ARG A 375 -15.05 -10.74 10.76
C ARG A 375 -14.17 -9.76 11.52
N ASN A 376 -14.34 -8.48 11.24
CA ASN A 376 -13.74 -7.42 12.05
C ASN A 376 -14.59 -7.25 13.30
N VAL A 377 -14.28 -8.00 14.35
CA VAL A 377 -14.88 -7.75 15.66
C VAL A 377 -14.24 -6.46 16.16
N VAL A 378 -14.97 -5.37 16.11
CA VAL A 378 -14.61 -4.12 16.80
C VAL A 378 -15.31 -4.21 18.14
N ASP A 379 -14.56 -4.57 19.20
CA ASP A 379 -15.02 -4.42 20.59
C ASP A 379 -15.02 -2.94 20.97
#